data_12d3c4ce50d711bd802451e2ca8c5a2a
#
_entry.id   12d3c4ce50d711bd802451e2ca8c5a2a
#
_cell.length_a   1.000
_cell.length_b   1.000
_cell.length_c   1.000
_cell.angle_alpha   90.00
_cell.angle_beta   90.00
_cell.angle_gamma   90.00
#
_symmetry.space_group_name_H-M   'P 1'
#
loop_
_entity.id
_entity.type
_entity.pdbx_description
1 polymer ?
#
loop_
_entity_poly.entity_id
_entity_poly.type
_entity_poly.pdbx_seq_one_letter_code
_entity_poly.pdbx_strand_id
1 'polypeptide(L)'
;KSKPYHVQTIDAQKTLTLEQIYVLLQASKNTPIHMQILFNVLLGLRRQEINGLKYSDVDYINRTISVERQLGKELNREPYAPNDGGTKKELQLKTFSSKRVIPLPDLVFEAIVEERKQYEKNRRRRGKYFFDGDYICCSTYGKPRSKDFHWKHYKQLLQETGLPDIRWHDLRSTYCTLLLKNNF
;
A
#
# COMPACT_ATOMS: atom_id res chain seq x y z
N LYS A 1 -29.30 17.99 -29.80
CA LYS A 1 -28.20 18.91 -29.37
C LYS A 1 -27.25 18.08 -28.50
N SER A 2 -26.11 17.67 -29.06
CA SER A 2 -25.04 16.97 -28.33
C SER A 2 -24.39 17.94 -27.36
N LYS A 3 -24.23 17.52 -26.09
CA LYS A 3 -23.44 18.28 -25.11
C LYS A 3 -21.97 18.35 -25.57
N PRO A 4 -21.33 19.53 -25.49
CA PRO A 4 -19.93 19.66 -25.85
C PRO A 4 -19.08 18.78 -24.93
N TYR A 5 -18.16 18.01 -25.51
CA TYR A 5 -17.13 17.31 -24.79
C TYR A 5 -16.27 18.34 -24.02
N HIS A 6 -16.34 18.33 -22.71
CA HIS A 6 -15.35 19.03 -21.91
C HIS A 6 -14.00 18.36 -22.16
N VAL A 7 -13.14 19.03 -22.91
CA VAL A 7 -11.71 18.73 -22.92
C VAL A 7 -11.24 18.95 -21.50
N GLN A 8 -11.03 17.85 -20.75
CA GLN A 8 -10.35 17.93 -19.46
C GLN A 8 -8.95 18.46 -19.76
N THR A 9 -8.68 19.69 -19.36
CA THR A 9 -7.31 20.19 -19.24
C THR A 9 -6.53 19.14 -18.47
N ILE A 10 -5.47 18.60 -19.08
CA ILE A 10 -4.55 17.66 -18.46
C ILE A 10 -3.90 18.43 -17.33
N ASP A 11 -4.43 18.28 -16.13
CA ASP A 11 -3.87 18.87 -14.92
C ASP A 11 -2.41 18.45 -14.82
N ALA A 12 -1.56 19.44 -14.78
CA ALA A 12 -0.13 19.32 -14.68
C ALA A 12 0.24 18.42 -13.50
N GLN A 13 1.09 17.42 -13.80
CA GLN A 13 1.90 16.65 -12.87
C GLN A 13 1.16 15.82 -11.81
N LYS A 14 0.57 14.71 -12.25
CA LYS A 14 0.06 13.64 -11.35
C LYS A 14 1.16 12.66 -10.91
N THR A 15 2.43 12.97 -11.12
CA THR A 15 3.56 12.10 -10.78
C THR A 15 4.64 12.90 -10.05
N LEU A 16 5.34 12.25 -9.12
CA LEU A 16 6.47 12.84 -8.41
C LEU A 16 7.76 12.72 -9.24
N THR A 17 8.67 13.68 -9.09
CA THR A 17 10.06 13.56 -9.58
C THR A 17 10.85 12.61 -8.68
N LEU A 18 12.07 12.22 -9.10
CA LEU A 18 12.96 11.38 -8.28
C LEU A 18 13.31 12.04 -6.96
N GLU A 19 13.60 13.34 -6.97
CA GLU A 19 13.91 14.13 -5.78
C GLU A 19 12.71 14.17 -4.82
N GLN A 20 11.51 14.36 -5.34
CA GLN A 20 10.28 14.35 -4.56
C GLN A 20 9.98 12.98 -3.96
N ILE A 21 10.28 11.89 -4.70
CA ILE A 21 10.19 10.53 -4.18
C ILE A 21 11.18 10.32 -3.04
N TYR A 22 12.42 10.76 -3.21
CA TYR A 22 13.42 10.66 -2.15
C TYR A 22 12.96 11.38 -0.87
N VAL A 23 12.46 12.61 -1.00
CA VAL A 23 11.88 13.37 0.13
C VAL A 23 10.74 12.60 0.79
N LEU A 24 9.79 12.06 -0.01
CA LEU A 24 8.67 11.29 0.50
C LEU A 24 9.13 10.05 1.27
N LEU A 25 10.07 9.29 0.71
CA LEU A 25 10.60 8.07 1.34
C LEU A 25 11.33 8.39 2.64
N GLN A 26 12.14 9.44 2.69
CA GLN A 26 12.84 9.84 3.92
C GLN A 26 11.86 10.30 5.01
N ALA A 27 10.92 11.17 4.66
CA ALA A 27 9.94 11.71 5.60
C ALA A 27 8.98 10.62 6.12
N SER A 28 8.70 9.59 5.32
CA SER A 28 7.82 8.49 5.72
C SER A 28 8.43 7.55 6.76
N LYS A 29 9.76 7.47 6.92
CA LYS A 29 10.45 6.46 7.74
C LYS A 29 9.90 6.32 9.17
N ASN A 30 9.53 7.43 9.78
CA ASN A 30 9.01 7.45 11.15
C ASN A 30 7.48 7.46 11.22
N THR A 31 6.80 7.21 10.12
CA THR A 31 5.35 7.19 10.05
C THR A 31 4.81 5.76 10.01
N PRO A 32 3.59 5.54 10.51
CA PRO A 32 2.99 4.21 10.51
C PRO A 32 2.51 3.75 9.12
N ILE A 33 2.78 4.51 8.06
CA ILE A 33 2.45 4.18 6.67
C ILE A 33 3.71 3.99 5.79
N HIS A 34 4.90 3.93 6.40
CA HIS A 34 6.15 3.79 5.65
C HIS A 34 6.17 2.58 4.71
N MET A 35 5.83 1.40 5.23
CA MET A 35 5.79 0.18 4.41
C MET A 35 4.82 0.29 3.24
N GLN A 36 3.66 0.92 3.45
CA GLN A 36 2.68 1.13 2.38
C GLN A 36 3.21 2.05 1.28
N ILE A 37 3.95 3.10 1.66
CA ILE A 37 4.60 4.02 0.71
C ILE A 37 5.68 3.29 -0.09
N LEU A 38 6.55 2.51 0.58
CA LEU A 38 7.57 1.70 -0.08
C LEU A 38 6.96 0.76 -1.13
N PHE A 39 5.94 -0.01 -0.75
CA PHE A 39 5.28 -0.94 -1.66
C PHE A 39 4.57 -0.23 -2.82
N ASN A 40 3.99 0.94 -2.60
CA ASN A 40 3.33 1.67 -3.66
C ASN A 40 4.33 2.28 -4.64
N VAL A 41 5.35 2.98 -4.11
CA VAL A 41 6.33 3.74 -4.92
C VAL A 41 7.33 2.83 -5.61
N LEU A 42 7.85 1.79 -4.92
CA LEU A 42 8.93 0.95 -5.42
C LEU A 42 8.48 -0.36 -6.06
N LEU A 43 7.26 -0.83 -5.78
CA LEU A 43 6.70 -2.04 -6.38
C LEU A 43 5.43 -1.77 -7.21
N GLY A 44 4.93 -0.54 -7.21
CA GLY A 44 3.74 -0.16 -7.95
C GLY A 44 2.47 -0.92 -7.55
N LEU A 45 2.35 -1.37 -6.29
CA LEU A 45 1.23 -2.17 -5.82
C LEU A 45 -0.03 -1.34 -5.59
N ARG A 46 -1.20 -1.94 -5.86
CA ARG A 46 -2.48 -1.33 -5.50
C ARG A 46 -2.67 -1.34 -3.98
N ARG A 47 -3.34 -0.33 -3.44
CA ARG A 47 -3.58 -0.23 -1.99
C ARG A 47 -4.20 -1.48 -1.37
N GLN A 48 -5.15 -2.11 -2.04
CA GLN A 48 -5.80 -3.33 -1.52
C GLN A 48 -4.86 -4.54 -1.56
N GLU A 49 -3.97 -4.63 -2.55
CA GLU A 49 -2.89 -5.61 -2.60
C GLU A 49 -1.93 -5.40 -1.43
N ILE A 50 -1.44 -4.17 -1.24
CA ILE A 50 -0.55 -3.80 -0.12
C ILE A 50 -1.13 -4.20 1.23
N ASN A 51 -2.41 -3.92 1.46
CA ASN A 51 -3.07 -4.28 2.71
C ASN A 51 -3.23 -5.80 2.90
N GLY A 52 -3.23 -6.56 1.81
CA GLY A 52 -3.35 -8.02 1.81
C GLY A 52 -2.03 -8.77 1.93
N LEU A 53 -0.87 -8.08 1.81
CA LEU A 53 0.44 -8.72 1.90
C LEU A 53 0.71 -9.29 3.29
N LYS A 54 1.22 -10.51 3.32
CA LYS A 54 1.61 -11.23 4.53
C LYS A 54 3.11 -11.52 4.55
N TYR A 55 3.66 -11.72 5.72
CA TYR A 55 5.07 -12.16 5.83
C TYR A 55 5.30 -13.54 5.22
N SER A 56 4.28 -14.41 5.21
CA SER A 56 4.32 -15.70 4.51
C SER A 56 4.36 -15.61 2.98
N ASP A 57 4.06 -14.44 2.40
CA ASP A 57 4.20 -14.21 0.96
C ASP A 57 5.64 -13.88 0.54
N VAL A 58 6.54 -13.66 1.51
CA VAL A 58 7.92 -13.27 1.26
C VAL A 58 8.82 -14.49 1.16
N ASP A 59 9.48 -14.66 0.04
CA ASP A 59 10.61 -15.58 -0.11
C ASP A 59 11.90 -14.86 0.30
N TYR A 60 12.39 -15.17 1.49
CA TYR A 60 13.59 -14.54 2.06
C TYR A 60 14.89 -15.02 1.41
N ILE A 61 14.88 -16.17 0.73
CA ILE A 61 16.05 -16.72 0.03
C ILE A 61 16.21 -16.03 -1.32
N ASN A 62 15.13 -16.02 -2.11
CA ASN A 62 15.14 -15.44 -3.46
C ASN A 62 14.83 -13.93 -3.45
N ARG A 63 14.53 -13.35 -2.28
CA ARG A 63 14.14 -11.94 -2.12
C ARG A 63 13.01 -11.53 -3.05
N THR A 64 11.93 -12.28 -3.01
CA THR A 64 10.72 -12.01 -3.80
C THR A 64 9.48 -11.94 -2.91
N ILE A 65 8.41 -11.35 -3.42
CA ILE A 65 7.10 -11.32 -2.76
C ILE A 65 6.01 -11.74 -3.71
N SER A 66 5.13 -12.64 -3.25
CA SER A 66 3.96 -13.10 -3.99
C SER A 66 2.76 -12.21 -3.72
N VAL A 67 2.14 -11.67 -4.79
CA VAL A 67 0.90 -10.91 -4.70
C VAL A 67 -0.27 -11.81 -5.07
N GLU A 68 -0.96 -12.37 -4.08
CA GLU A 68 -1.98 -13.40 -4.28
C GLU A 68 -3.39 -12.97 -3.90
N ARG A 69 -3.49 -11.95 -3.07
CA ARG A 69 -4.77 -11.49 -2.49
C ARG A 69 -4.87 -9.97 -2.41
N GLN A 70 -6.07 -9.51 -2.18
CA GLN A 70 -6.35 -8.12 -1.84
C GLN A 70 -7.24 -8.06 -0.60
N LEU A 71 -7.08 -7.04 0.22
CA LEU A 71 -7.95 -6.79 1.36
C LEU A 71 -8.95 -5.70 1.00
N GLY A 72 -10.23 -6.06 0.88
CA GLY A 72 -11.28 -5.16 0.47
C GLY A 72 -12.58 -5.39 1.23
N LYS A 73 -13.57 -4.52 0.98
CA LYS A 73 -14.95 -4.77 1.41
C LYS A 73 -15.59 -5.76 0.43
N GLU A 74 -16.35 -6.71 0.96
CA GLU A 74 -17.20 -7.57 0.15
C GLU A 74 -18.23 -6.71 -0.60
N LEU A 75 -18.30 -6.85 -1.92
CA LEU A 75 -19.21 -6.06 -2.76
C LEU A 75 -20.66 -6.56 -2.73
N ASN A 76 -20.87 -7.80 -2.25
CA ASN A 76 -22.18 -8.42 -2.18
C ASN A 76 -22.76 -8.31 -0.76
N ARG A 77 -23.12 -7.09 -0.33
CA ARG A 77 -23.95 -6.93 0.86
C ARG A 77 -25.40 -7.07 0.49
N GLU A 78 -26.10 -7.94 1.22
CA GLU A 78 -27.54 -7.86 1.35
C GLU A 78 -27.92 -6.42 1.74
N PRO A 79 -28.91 -5.79 1.09
CA PRO A 79 -29.26 -4.38 1.31
C PRO A 79 -29.59 -4.02 2.77
N TYR A 80 -29.89 -5.03 3.60
CA TYR A 80 -30.32 -4.89 4.99
C TYR A 80 -29.35 -5.47 6.02
N ALA A 81 -28.11 -5.83 5.65
CA ALA A 81 -27.15 -6.29 6.64
C ALA A 81 -26.82 -5.17 7.64
N PRO A 82 -26.79 -5.45 8.97
CA PRO A 82 -26.41 -4.47 9.98
C PRO A 82 -25.05 -3.84 9.64
N ASN A 83 -24.90 -2.57 9.97
CA ASN A 83 -23.65 -1.83 9.70
C ASN A 83 -22.58 -2.26 10.73
N ASP A 84 -21.99 -3.44 10.54
CA ASP A 84 -20.95 -4.06 11.38
C ASP A 84 -19.55 -3.41 11.26
N GLY A 85 -19.49 -2.18 10.74
CA GLY A 85 -18.23 -1.51 10.48
C GLY A 85 -17.46 -2.07 9.28
N GLY A 86 -18.01 -3.10 8.60
CA GLY A 86 -17.45 -3.74 7.41
C GLY A 86 -16.14 -4.45 7.71
N THR A 87 -16.25 -5.68 8.21
CA THR A 87 -15.10 -6.58 8.35
C THR A 87 -14.38 -6.69 7.01
N LYS A 88 -13.10 -6.35 6.99
CA LYS A 88 -12.30 -6.52 5.78
C LYS A 88 -12.12 -8.01 5.55
N LYS A 89 -12.52 -8.49 4.38
CA LYS A 89 -12.28 -9.86 3.95
C LYS A 89 -11.10 -9.93 3.00
N GLU A 90 -10.36 -11.02 3.10
CA GLU A 90 -9.39 -11.41 2.09
C GLU A 90 -10.18 -11.80 0.83
N LEU A 91 -9.97 -11.07 -0.24
CA LEU A 91 -10.54 -11.36 -1.55
C LEU A 91 -9.43 -11.91 -2.42
N GLN A 92 -9.71 -12.99 -3.12
CA GLN A 92 -8.82 -13.45 -4.17
C GLN A 92 -8.73 -12.39 -5.27
N LEU A 93 -7.59 -12.31 -5.93
CA LEU A 93 -7.45 -11.46 -7.11
C LEU A 93 -8.42 -11.94 -8.19
N LYS A 94 -9.12 -11.00 -8.83
CA LYS A 94 -10.22 -11.27 -9.77
C LYS A 94 -9.83 -12.14 -10.97
N THR A 95 -8.54 -12.18 -11.33
CA THR A 95 -8.04 -12.97 -12.44
C THR A 95 -6.76 -13.69 -12.05
N PHE A 96 -6.54 -14.87 -12.63
CA PHE A 96 -5.31 -15.63 -12.44
C PHE A 96 -4.06 -14.83 -12.86
N SER A 97 -4.17 -14.00 -13.91
CA SER A 97 -3.12 -13.10 -14.37
C SER A 97 -2.78 -11.96 -13.39
N SER A 98 -3.57 -11.74 -12.36
CA SER A 98 -3.28 -10.76 -11.30
C SER A 98 -2.36 -11.29 -10.21
N LYS A 99 -2.23 -12.63 -10.08
CA LYS A 99 -1.24 -13.24 -9.21
C LYS A 99 0.14 -13.11 -9.85
N ARG A 100 1.09 -12.64 -9.09
CA ARG A 100 2.45 -12.41 -9.59
C ARG A 100 3.47 -12.45 -8.47
N VAL A 101 4.68 -12.80 -8.82
CA VAL A 101 5.86 -12.71 -7.96
C VAL A 101 6.67 -11.50 -8.38
N ILE A 102 7.10 -10.70 -7.44
CA ILE A 102 7.85 -9.47 -7.68
C ILE A 102 9.18 -9.56 -6.94
N PRO A 103 10.32 -9.29 -7.62
CA PRO A 103 11.60 -9.16 -6.95
C PRO A 103 11.57 -7.96 -6.00
N LEU A 104 12.16 -8.11 -4.82
CA LEU A 104 12.24 -7.08 -3.81
C LEU A 104 13.57 -6.32 -3.94
N PRO A 105 13.55 -5.01 -4.23
CA PRO A 105 14.73 -4.16 -4.07
C PRO A 105 15.27 -4.24 -2.63
N ASP A 106 16.59 -4.13 -2.46
CA ASP A 106 17.23 -4.25 -1.14
C ASP A 106 16.59 -3.36 -0.08
N LEU A 107 16.30 -2.10 -0.43
CA LEU A 107 15.63 -1.16 0.47
C LEU A 107 14.28 -1.68 1.00
N VAL A 108 13.49 -2.32 0.13
CA VAL A 108 12.18 -2.87 0.51
C VAL A 108 12.35 -4.13 1.34
N PHE A 109 13.28 -5.00 0.95
CA PHE A 109 13.56 -6.24 1.65
C PHE A 109 14.04 -5.98 3.09
N GLU A 110 15.00 -5.08 3.27
CA GLU A 110 15.52 -4.68 4.59
C GLU A 110 14.42 -4.08 5.47
N ALA A 111 13.56 -3.23 4.88
CA ALA A 111 12.43 -2.66 5.60
C ALA A 111 11.41 -3.73 6.04
N ILE A 112 11.15 -4.77 5.23
CA ILE A 112 10.29 -5.90 5.61
C ILE A 112 10.91 -6.67 6.79
N VAL A 113 12.22 -6.93 6.75
CA VAL A 113 12.93 -7.64 7.82
C VAL A 113 12.84 -6.87 9.14
N GLU A 114 13.01 -5.55 9.11
CA GLU A 114 12.92 -4.72 10.32
C GLU A 114 11.48 -4.63 10.84
N GLU A 115 10.51 -4.44 9.94
CA GLU A 115 9.08 -4.43 10.31
C GLU A 115 8.64 -5.77 10.91
N ARG A 116 9.20 -6.91 10.44
CA ARG A 116 8.96 -8.23 11.04
C ARG A 116 9.40 -8.30 12.50
N LYS A 117 10.58 -7.74 12.84
CA LYS A 117 11.04 -7.67 14.23
C LYS A 117 10.06 -6.88 15.10
N GLN A 118 9.56 -5.75 14.57
CA GLN A 118 8.58 -4.93 15.27
C GLN A 118 7.23 -5.64 15.43
N TYR A 119 6.79 -6.40 14.41
CA TYR A 119 5.61 -7.26 14.47
C TYR A 119 5.72 -8.28 15.61
N GLU A 120 6.83 -9.04 15.69
CA GLU A 120 7.07 -10.04 16.73
C GLU A 120 7.15 -9.41 18.12
N LYS A 121 7.76 -8.24 18.27
CA LYS A 121 7.79 -7.47 19.53
C LYS A 121 6.37 -7.09 19.96
N ASN A 122 5.54 -6.60 19.05
CA ASN A 122 4.17 -6.25 19.34
C ASN A 122 3.33 -7.49 19.70
N ARG A 123 3.50 -8.59 18.98
CA ARG A 123 2.84 -9.88 19.23
C ARG A 123 3.10 -10.36 20.65
N ARG A 124 4.37 -10.39 21.07
CA ARG A 124 4.77 -10.77 22.46
C ARG A 124 4.17 -9.81 23.50
N ARG A 125 4.25 -8.48 23.26
CA ARG A 125 3.75 -7.47 24.18
C ARG A 125 2.23 -7.51 24.37
N ARG A 126 1.46 -7.79 23.33
CA ARG A 126 0.00 -7.79 23.33
C ARG A 126 -0.60 -9.14 23.71
N GLY A 127 0.12 -10.24 23.54
CA GLY A 127 -0.33 -11.59 23.88
C GLY A 127 -1.68 -11.93 23.25
N LYS A 128 -2.62 -12.36 24.06
CA LYS A 128 -3.97 -12.74 23.60
C LYS A 128 -4.79 -11.65 22.90
N TYR A 129 -4.40 -10.38 23.03
CA TYR A 129 -5.06 -9.26 22.36
C TYR A 129 -4.48 -8.95 20.99
N PHE A 130 -3.43 -9.66 20.58
CA PHE A 130 -2.83 -9.50 19.27
C PHE A 130 -3.57 -10.35 18.24
N PHE A 131 -3.94 -9.70 17.13
CA PHE A 131 -4.51 -10.39 15.97
C PHE A 131 -3.39 -10.93 15.08
N ASP A 132 -3.12 -12.22 15.18
CA ASP A 132 -2.04 -12.88 14.45
C ASP A 132 -2.48 -13.25 13.01
N GLY A 133 -2.71 -12.23 12.20
CA GLY A 133 -3.12 -12.38 10.80
C GLY A 133 -1.95 -12.38 9.80
N ASP A 134 -0.72 -12.30 10.29
CA ASP A 134 0.53 -12.31 9.53
C ASP A 134 0.68 -11.12 8.53
N TYR A 135 -0.12 -10.06 8.65
CA TYR A 135 -0.07 -8.92 7.73
C TYR A 135 1.16 -8.04 7.95
N ILE A 136 1.85 -7.69 6.85
CA ILE A 136 3.00 -6.76 6.90
C ILE A 136 2.51 -5.36 7.30
N CYS A 137 1.45 -4.88 6.67
CA CYS A 137 0.91 -3.54 6.90
C CYS A 137 -0.23 -3.56 7.94
N CYS A 138 0.10 -3.76 9.21
CA CYS A 138 -0.88 -3.85 10.28
C CYS A 138 -0.70 -2.78 11.39
N SER A 139 -1.62 -2.78 12.34
CA SER A 139 -1.53 -1.96 13.55
C SER A 139 -0.62 -2.64 14.58
N THR A 140 -0.29 -1.93 15.67
CA THR A 140 0.42 -2.51 16.84
C THR A 140 -0.34 -3.63 17.54
N TYR A 141 -1.58 -3.90 17.14
CA TYR A 141 -2.40 -5.04 17.56
C TYR A 141 -2.55 -6.11 16.46
N GLY A 142 -1.77 -6.03 15.38
CA GLY A 142 -1.79 -6.99 14.26
C GLY A 142 -2.95 -6.83 13.28
N LYS A 143 -3.91 -5.94 13.55
CA LYS A 143 -5.09 -5.74 12.69
C LYS A 143 -4.74 -4.91 11.46
N PRO A 144 -5.23 -5.26 10.25
CA PRO A 144 -5.04 -4.48 9.05
C PRO A 144 -5.52 -3.03 9.19
N ARG A 145 -4.78 -2.07 8.64
CA ARG A 145 -5.11 -0.65 8.70
C ARG A 145 -6.34 -0.28 7.86
N SER A 146 -7.13 0.69 8.32
CA SER A 146 -8.29 1.19 7.56
C SER A 146 -7.88 2.07 6.37
N LYS A 147 -8.81 2.30 5.43
CA LYS A 147 -8.62 3.22 4.32
C LYS A 147 -8.35 4.65 4.81
N ASP A 148 -9.11 5.11 5.81
CA ASP A 148 -9.06 6.48 6.31
C ASP A 148 -7.76 6.75 7.07
N PHE A 149 -7.22 5.71 7.74
CA PHE A 149 -5.92 5.79 8.39
C PHE A 149 -4.80 6.14 7.40
N HIS A 150 -4.72 5.44 6.26
CA HIS A 150 -3.73 5.73 5.23
C HIS A 150 -3.88 7.13 4.68
N TRP A 151 -5.11 7.51 4.37
CA TRP A 151 -5.40 8.79 3.73
C TRP A 151 -4.99 9.96 4.63
N LYS A 152 -5.36 9.92 5.90
CA LYS A 152 -5.02 10.98 6.87
C LYS A 152 -3.51 11.17 6.98
N HIS A 153 -2.75 10.09 7.24
CA HIS A 153 -1.30 10.17 7.41
C HIS A 153 -0.59 10.58 6.12
N TYR A 154 -1.08 10.11 4.98
CA TYR A 154 -0.51 10.46 3.68
C TYR A 154 -0.69 11.95 3.36
N LYS A 155 -1.88 12.50 3.56
CA LYS A 155 -2.13 13.93 3.33
C LYS A 155 -1.32 14.81 4.27
N GLN A 156 -1.22 14.42 5.54
CA GLN A 156 -0.37 15.11 6.49
C GLN A 156 1.10 15.12 6.04
N LEU A 157 1.61 13.97 5.58
CA LEU A 157 2.98 13.83 5.12
C LEU A 157 3.28 14.72 3.90
N LEU A 158 2.37 14.76 2.91
CA LEU A 158 2.52 15.65 1.76
C LEU A 158 2.55 17.12 2.17
N GLN A 159 1.70 17.51 3.12
CA GLN A 159 1.64 18.88 3.63
C GLN A 159 2.92 19.26 4.38
N GLU A 160 3.41 18.40 5.28
CA GLU A 160 4.61 18.62 6.08
C GLU A 160 5.89 18.72 5.23
N THR A 161 5.91 18.02 4.09
CA THR A 161 7.06 17.99 3.18
C THR A 161 6.99 19.01 2.05
N GLY A 162 5.86 19.73 1.91
CA GLY A 162 5.64 20.65 0.80
C GLY A 162 5.52 19.95 -0.57
N LEU A 163 5.29 18.64 -0.59
CA LEU A 163 5.11 17.88 -1.82
C LEU A 163 3.75 18.17 -2.48
N PRO A 164 3.64 18.00 -3.81
CA PRO A 164 2.38 18.17 -4.51
C PRO A 164 1.26 17.31 -3.92
N ASP A 165 0.04 17.86 -3.84
CA ASP A 165 -1.13 17.16 -3.30
C ASP A 165 -1.68 16.14 -4.30
N ILE A 166 -0.93 15.07 -4.54
CA ILE A 166 -1.31 13.96 -5.40
C ILE A 166 -2.12 12.91 -4.63
N ARG A 167 -2.92 12.14 -5.37
CA ARG A 167 -3.70 11.04 -4.77
C ARG A 167 -2.80 9.83 -4.49
N TRP A 168 -3.18 9.01 -3.53
CA TRP A 168 -2.50 7.75 -3.24
C TRP A 168 -2.28 6.86 -4.47
N HIS A 169 -3.27 6.83 -5.38
CA HIS A 169 -3.16 6.04 -6.61
C HIS A 169 -2.12 6.59 -7.59
N ASP A 170 -1.88 7.88 -7.55
CA ASP A 170 -0.94 8.56 -8.45
C ASP A 170 0.53 8.21 -8.11
N LEU A 171 0.82 7.74 -6.89
CA LEU A 171 2.13 7.15 -6.55
C LEU A 171 2.46 5.92 -7.40
N ARG A 172 1.46 5.09 -7.73
CA ARG A 172 1.64 3.97 -8.65
C ARG A 172 1.92 4.45 -10.08
N SER A 173 1.28 5.53 -10.53
CA SER A 173 1.58 6.16 -11.82
C SER A 173 3.00 6.69 -11.85
N THR A 174 3.50 7.21 -10.74
CA THR A 174 4.89 7.62 -10.56
C THR A 174 5.85 6.44 -10.79
N TYR A 175 5.60 5.27 -10.19
CA TYR A 175 6.40 4.05 -10.43
C TYR A 175 6.44 3.66 -11.91
N CYS A 176 5.30 3.61 -12.59
CA CYS A 176 5.25 3.30 -14.02
C CYS A 176 6.04 4.31 -14.87
N THR A 177 5.94 5.61 -14.54
CA THR A 177 6.70 6.66 -15.24
C THR A 177 8.20 6.50 -15.04
N LEU A 178 8.63 6.12 -13.84
CA LEU A 178 10.04 5.89 -13.54
C LEU A 178 10.62 4.69 -14.32
N LEU A 179 9.86 3.59 -14.39
CA LEU A 179 10.28 2.43 -15.17
C LEU A 179 10.45 2.79 -16.65
N LEU A 180 9.47 3.49 -17.24
CA LEU A 180 9.52 3.90 -18.64
C LEU A 180 10.69 4.87 -18.94
N LYS A 181 11.00 5.80 -18.03
CA LYS A 181 12.10 6.76 -18.21
C LYS A 181 13.49 6.11 -18.10
N ASN A 182 13.61 5.00 -17.39
CA ASN A 182 14.87 4.29 -17.19
C ASN A 182 15.02 3.04 -18.08
N ASN A 183 14.16 2.87 -19.10
CA ASN A 183 14.18 1.76 -20.07
C ASN A 183 14.15 0.35 -19.44
N PHE A 184 13.39 0.20 -18.35
CA PHE A 184 13.09 -1.11 -17.75
C PHE A 184 11.76 -1.67 -18.24
#